data_5ca5e1a7949f09f7d474eeb5b6a4371f
#
_entry.id   5ca5e1a7949f09f7d474eeb5b6a4371f
#
_cell.length_a   1.000
_cell.length_b   1.000
_cell.length_c   1.000
_cell.angle_alpha   90.00
_cell.angle_beta   90.00
_cell.angle_gamma   90.00
#
_symmetry.space_group_name_H-M   'P 1'
#
loop_
_entity.id
_entity.type
_entity.pdbx_description
1 polymer ?
#
loop_
_entity_poly.entity_id
_entity_poly.type
_entity_poly.pdbx_seq_one_letter_code
_entity_poly.pdbx_strand_id
1 'polypeptide(L)'
;TPSNVDGSINIDILDKALEDISRLNKQKDNIILIRSTVTPGTTRSLQNKYSNLNIVFNPEFLTERSAKFDFINQSRFILGGKNKHTTKVGDLMKWRFGTSTPVIHTDYETAELIKYMNNCFFATKVSFLNEMKMIADKCNANWSTAIEGFVRDGRIGHSHLSVPGPDGKYGFGGSCFPKDIQALISFSEELDLNLPTLQGAWNTNLIVRPEKDWEKLEGRAIVKKI
;
A
#
# COMPACT_ATOMS: atom_id res chain seq x y z
N THR A 1 6.76 -5.02 -6.08
CA THR A 1 5.81 -5.65 -7.01
C THR A 1 5.21 -4.58 -7.92
N PRO A 2 5.55 -4.52 -9.21
CA PRO A 2 4.88 -3.66 -10.18
C PRO A 2 3.50 -4.23 -10.58
N SER A 3 2.69 -3.42 -11.30
CA SER A 3 1.45 -3.89 -11.91
C SER A 3 1.68 -4.36 -13.34
N ASN A 4 0.91 -5.36 -13.75
CA ASN A 4 0.75 -5.74 -15.15
C ASN A 4 -0.04 -4.68 -15.92
N VAL A 5 -0.16 -4.83 -17.24
CA VAL A 5 -0.87 -3.89 -18.12
C VAL A 5 -2.37 -3.82 -17.79
N ASP A 6 -2.96 -4.94 -17.33
CA ASP A 6 -4.35 -5.06 -16.90
C ASP A 6 -4.62 -4.52 -15.49
N GLY A 7 -3.60 -4.00 -14.80
CA GLY A 7 -3.68 -3.50 -13.43
C GLY A 7 -3.44 -4.56 -12.35
N SER A 8 -3.44 -5.85 -12.68
CA SER A 8 -3.14 -6.91 -11.71
C SER A 8 -1.71 -6.79 -11.16
N ILE A 9 -1.47 -7.39 -9.98
CA ILE A 9 -0.14 -7.35 -9.36
C ILE A 9 0.79 -8.36 -10.01
N ASN A 10 2.01 -7.94 -10.39
CA ASN A 10 3.04 -8.85 -10.89
C ASN A 10 3.92 -9.35 -9.74
N ILE A 11 3.94 -10.64 -9.50
CA ILE A 11 4.70 -11.28 -8.41
C ILE A 11 5.98 -11.99 -8.88
N ASP A 12 6.33 -11.96 -10.17
CA ASP A 12 7.43 -12.74 -10.73
C ASP A 12 8.77 -12.52 -10.02
N ILE A 13 9.10 -11.25 -9.72
CA ILE A 13 10.34 -10.91 -9.01
C ILE A 13 10.33 -11.49 -7.59
N LEU A 14 9.18 -11.41 -6.90
CA LEU A 14 9.02 -11.95 -5.55
C LEU A 14 9.09 -13.48 -5.56
N ASP A 15 8.42 -14.12 -6.47
CA ASP A 15 8.39 -15.57 -6.61
C ASP A 15 9.79 -16.12 -6.90
N LYS A 16 10.51 -15.51 -7.85
CA LYS A 16 11.90 -15.87 -8.16
C LYS A 16 12.83 -15.68 -6.97
N ALA A 17 12.68 -14.60 -6.22
CA ALA A 17 13.50 -14.37 -5.03
C ALA A 17 13.25 -15.45 -3.96
N LEU A 18 12.00 -15.86 -3.75
CA LEU A 18 11.66 -16.93 -2.83
C LEU A 18 12.16 -18.30 -3.31
N GLU A 19 12.12 -18.57 -4.61
CA GLU A 19 12.71 -19.78 -5.21
C GLU A 19 14.20 -19.86 -4.91
N ASP A 20 14.96 -18.80 -5.18
CA ASP A 20 16.39 -18.73 -4.89
C ASP A 20 16.70 -18.91 -3.40
N ILE A 21 15.94 -18.24 -2.53
CA ILE A 21 16.08 -18.41 -1.08
C ILE A 21 15.76 -19.85 -0.66
N SER A 22 14.68 -20.43 -1.18
CA SER A 22 14.27 -21.80 -0.88
C SER A 22 15.35 -22.82 -1.22
N ARG A 23 16.02 -22.62 -2.37
CA ARG A 23 17.14 -23.48 -2.82
C ARG A 23 18.39 -23.32 -1.96
N LEU A 24 18.68 -22.11 -1.50
CA LEU A 24 19.92 -21.78 -0.76
C LEU A 24 19.77 -21.88 0.76
N ASN A 25 18.53 -21.90 1.28
CA ASN A 25 18.26 -21.86 2.70
C ASN A 25 18.65 -23.18 3.39
N LYS A 26 19.78 -23.17 4.08
CA LYS A 26 20.28 -24.30 4.87
C LYS A 26 19.83 -24.27 6.35
N GLN A 27 19.29 -23.15 6.80
CA GLN A 27 18.89 -22.94 8.21
C GLN A 27 17.38 -22.95 8.34
N LYS A 28 16.85 -24.00 8.97
CA LYS A 28 15.39 -24.21 9.15
C LYS A 28 14.68 -23.13 9.97
N ASP A 29 15.41 -22.37 10.78
CA ASP A 29 14.85 -21.35 11.69
C ASP A 29 14.84 -19.93 11.13
N ASN A 30 15.37 -19.72 9.93
CA ASN A 30 15.30 -18.42 9.27
C ASN A 30 13.85 -18.03 8.98
N ILE A 31 13.53 -16.77 9.22
CA ILE A 31 12.22 -16.18 8.89
C ILE A 31 12.41 -15.19 7.76
N ILE A 32 11.61 -15.33 6.72
CA ILE A 32 11.61 -14.46 5.55
C ILE A 32 10.47 -13.44 5.72
N LEU A 33 10.83 -12.16 5.72
CA LEU A 33 9.84 -11.07 5.76
C LEU A 33 9.49 -10.62 4.35
N ILE A 34 8.25 -10.86 3.91
CA ILE A 34 7.71 -10.26 2.71
C ILE A 34 7.17 -8.89 3.09
N ARG A 35 7.69 -7.84 2.44
CA ARG A 35 7.26 -6.45 2.63
C ARG A 35 6.65 -5.84 1.37
N SER A 36 6.80 -6.52 0.25
CA SER A 36 6.19 -6.12 -1.03
C SER A 36 4.68 -6.25 -0.97
N THR A 37 3.95 -5.25 -1.47
CA THR A 37 2.49 -5.29 -1.56
C THR A 37 2.06 -6.41 -2.50
N VAL A 38 1.17 -7.26 -2.02
CA VAL A 38 0.56 -8.37 -2.79
C VAL A 38 -0.91 -8.48 -2.40
N THR A 39 -1.74 -9.03 -3.31
CA THR A 39 -3.18 -9.22 -3.06
C THR A 39 -3.45 -10.26 -1.98
N PRO A 40 -4.57 -10.15 -1.22
CA PRO A 40 -4.93 -11.11 -0.18
C PRO A 40 -4.90 -12.56 -0.66
N GLY A 41 -4.22 -13.44 0.11
CA GLY A 41 -4.03 -14.84 -0.21
C GLY A 41 -2.72 -15.17 -0.95
N THR A 42 -2.02 -14.18 -1.50
CA THR A 42 -0.76 -14.39 -2.24
C THR A 42 0.32 -14.97 -1.34
N THR A 43 0.54 -14.42 -0.14
CA THR A 43 1.58 -14.93 0.76
C THR A 43 1.28 -16.34 1.25
N ARG A 44 0.00 -16.70 1.43
CA ARG A 44 -0.38 -18.07 1.74
C ARG A 44 -0.04 -19.04 0.62
N SER A 45 -0.34 -18.68 -0.62
CA SER A 45 0.01 -19.48 -1.81
C SER A 45 1.52 -19.66 -1.91
N LEU A 46 2.30 -18.58 -1.71
CA LEU A 46 3.76 -18.66 -1.69
C LEU A 46 4.30 -19.50 -0.53
N GLN A 47 3.71 -19.41 0.67
CA GLN A 47 4.08 -20.28 1.81
C GLN A 47 3.80 -21.76 1.51
N ASN A 48 2.71 -22.06 0.82
CA ASN A 48 2.40 -23.44 0.44
C ASN A 48 3.37 -23.95 -0.64
N LYS A 49 3.70 -23.13 -1.63
CA LYS A 49 4.68 -23.43 -2.69
C LYS A 49 6.08 -23.65 -2.11
N TYR A 50 6.52 -22.82 -1.20
CA TYR A 50 7.83 -22.86 -0.55
C TYR A 50 7.72 -23.33 0.90
N SER A 51 7.25 -24.57 1.10
CA SER A 51 6.94 -25.14 2.43
C SER A 51 8.15 -25.28 3.37
N ASN A 52 9.36 -25.27 2.82
CA ASN A 52 10.62 -25.28 3.58
C ASN A 52 11.04 -23.88 4.11
N LEU A 53 10.33 -22.82 3.75
CA LEU A 53 10.55 -21.47 4.26
C LEU A 53 9.58 -21.15 5.41
N ASN A 54 9.98 -20.26 6.30
CA ASN A 54 9.10 -19.66 7.31
C ASN A 54 8.81 -18.22 6.85
N ILE A 55 7.66 -17.99 6.25
CA ILE A 55 7.30 -16.68 5.72
C ILE A 55 6.45 -15.92 6.73
N VAL A 56 6.72 -14.63 6.87
CA VAL A 56 5.89 -13.65 7.58
C VAL A 56 5.66 -12.47 6.64
N PHE A 57 4.42 -12.07 6.46
CA PHE A 57 4.08 -10.85 5.75
C PHE A 57 4.12 -9.66 6.71
N ASN A 58 4.92 -8.65 6.38
CA ASN A 58 5.06 -7.43 7.15
C ASN A 58 4.92 -6.21 6.24
N PRO A 59 3.68 -5.75 5.99
CA PRO A 59 3.46 -4.60 5.12
C PRO A 59 4.19 -3.36 5.63
N GLU A 60 4.63 -2.52 4.70
CA GLU A 60 5.21 -1.22 4.99
C GLU A 60 4.20 -0.10 4.68
N PHE A 61 4.26 0.99 5.45
CA PHE A 61 3.39 2.15 5.31
C PHE A 61 4.21 3.44 5.18
N LEU A 62 5.39 3.31 4.55
CA LEU A 62 6.35 4.40 4.42
C LEU A 62 5.97 5.33 3.28
N THR A 63 6.16 6.62 3.48
CA THR A 63 6.10 7.59 2.39
C THR A 63 7.47 7.69 1.71
N GLU A 64 7.49 7.77 0.40
CA GLU A 64 8.74 7.74 -0.37
C GLU A 64 9.72 8.86 0.05
N ARG A 65 9.17 10.04 0.45
CA ARG A 65 9.97 11.21 0.83
C ARG A 65 10.58 11.12 2.22
N SER A 66 9.95 10.39 3.14
CA SER A 66 10.34 10.29 4.55
C SER A 66 10.56 8.86 5.02
N ALA A 67 10.84 7.92 4.12
CA ALA A 67 10.86 6.49 4.38
C ALA A 67 11.71 6.08 5.60
N LYS A 68 12.89 6.68 5.80
CA LYS A 68 13.74 6.39 6.96
C LYS A 68 13.11 6.89 8.27
N PHE A 69 12.56 8.10 8.26
CA PHE A 69 11.89 8.67 9.42
C PHE A 69 10.62 7.87 9.76
N ASP A 70 9.80 7.57 8.77
CA ASP A 70 8.58 6.78 8.92
C ASP A 70 8.87 5.38 9.44
N PHE A 71 9.97 4.76 9.01
CA PHE A 71 10.38 3.44 9.50
C PHE A 71 10.76 3.45 10.98
N ILE A 72 11.45 4.50 11.43
CA ILE A 72 11.85 4.64 12.84
C ILE A 72 10.65 4.98 13.73
N ASN A 73 9.70 5.78 13.22
CA ASN A 73 8.56 6.29 13.96
C ASN A 73 7.24 5.59 13.60
N GLN A 74 7.28 4.30 13.26
CA GLN A 74 6.07 3.55 12.92
C GLN A 74 5.07 3.54 14.07
N SER A 75 3.82 3.84 13.75
CA SER A 75 2.71 3.80 14.73
C SER A 75 2.31 2.38 15.13
N ARG A 76 2.67 1.38 14.32
CA ARG A 76 2.35 -0.04 14.51
C ARG A 76 3.18 -0.93 13.59
N PHE A 77 3.33 -2.19 13.97
CA PHE A 77 3.79 -3.28 13.11
C PHE A 77 2.65 -4.26 12.87
N ILE A 78 2.44 -4.67 11.61
CA ILE A 78 1.49 -5.70 11.22
C ILE A 78 2.29 -6.93 10.81
N LEU A 79 1.98 -8.08 11.39
CA LEU A 79 2.70 -9.33 11.15
C LEU A 79 1.68 -10.43 10.82
N GLY A 80 1.61 -10.81 9.54
CA GLY A 80 0.74 -11.87 9.04
C GLY A 80 1.47 -13.19 8.91
N GLY A 81 0.90 -14.27 9.45
CA GLY A 81 1.47 -15.59 9.31
C GLY A 81 1.26 -16.54 10.49
N LYS A 82 2.05 -17.60 10.52
CA LYS A 82 2.00 -18.55 11.64
C LYS A 82 2.45 -17.87 12.94
N ASN A 83 1.67 -18.00 14.02
CA ASN A 83 1.90 -17.32 15.29
C ASN A 83 3.33 -17.50 15.83
N LYS A 84 3.89 -18.72 15.76
CA LYS A 84 5.27 -19.01 16.14
C LYS A 84 6.30 -18.07 15.48
N HIS A 85 6.09 -17.72 14.21
CA HIS A 85 7.03 -16.89 13.45
C HIS A 85 6.73 -15.40 13.64
N THR A 86 5.48 -15.01 13.66
CA THR A 86 5.09 -13.61 13.90
C THR A 86 5.51 -13.17 15.30
N THR A 87 5.43 -14.05 16.32
CA THR A 87 5.92 -13.75 17.70
C THR A 87 7.42 -13.45 17.69
N LYS A 88 8.25 -14.31 17.09
CA LYS A 88 9.72 -14.06 17.00
C LYS A 88 10.04 -12.72 16.33
N VAL A 89 9.33 -12.39 15.25
CA VAL A 89 9.50 -11.10 14.56
C VAL A 89 9.01 -9.95 15.45
N GLY A 90 7.86 -10.11 16.10
CA GLY A 90 7.31 -9.12 17.03
C GLY A 90 8.23 -8.80 18.18
N ASP A 91 8.86 -9.82 18.77
CA ASP A 91 9.86 -9.64 19.84
C ASP A 91 11.10 -8.87 19.35
N LEU A 92 11.58 -9.14 18.13
CA LEU A 92 12.64 -8.38 17.49
C LEU A 92 12.24 -6.90 17.29
N MET A 93 11.00 -6.65 16.83
CA MET A 93 10.49 -5.28 16.65
C MET A 93 10.40 -4.54 17.99
N LYS A 94 9.87 -5.18 19.02
CA LYS A 94 9.81 -4.61 20.38
C LYS A 94 11.19 -4.32 20.94
N TRP A 95 12.14 -5.24 20.77
CA TRP A 95 13.52 -5.02 21.18
C TRP A 95 14.16 -3.81 20.50
N ARG A 96 13.92 -3.65 19.18
CA ARG A 96 14.54 -2.57 18.38
C ARG A 96 13.84 -1.21 18.56
N PHE A 97 12.50 -1.19 18.65
CA PHE A 97 11.68 0.03 18.60
C PHE A 97 10.98 0.37 19.92
N GLY A 98 11.16 -0.49 20.92
CA GLY A 98 10.49 -0.33 22.21
C GLY A 98 9.12 -1.02 22.28
N THR A 99 8.62 -1.19 23.50
CA THR A 99 7.35 -1.90 23.76
C THR A 99 6.11 -1.03 23.60
N SER A 100 6.28 0.29 23.45
CA SER A 100 5.19 1.24 23.23
C SER A 100 4.56 1.16 21.84
N THR A 101 5.30 0.68 20.83
CA THR A 101 4.78 0.51 19.48
C THR A 101 3.98 -0.79 19.38
N PRO A 102 2.68 -0.74 19.10
CA PRO A 102 1.85 -1.92 18.97
C PRO A 102 2.33 -2.89 17.89
N VAL A 103 2.33 -4.18 18.20
CA VAL A 103 2.56 -5.26 17.23
C VAL A 103 1.26 -6.05 17.09
N ILE A 104 0.69 -6.04 15.90
CA ILE A 104 -0.56 -6.72 15.57
C ILE A 104 -0.21 -8.03 14.85
N HIS A 105 -0.55 -9.16 15.48
CA HIS A 105 -0.38 -10.49 14.92
C HIS A 105 -1.68 -10.95 14.27
N THR A 106 -1.61 -11.44 13.04
CA THR A 106 -2.79 -11.90 12.29
C THR A 106 -2.41 -12.96 11.25
N ASP A 107 -3.38 -13.41 10.44
CA ASP A 107 -3.14 -14.25 9.26
C ASP A 107 -2.58 -13.42 8.09
N TYR A 108 -2.19 -14.11 7.01
CA TYR A 108 -1.61 -13.48 5.83
C TYR A 108 -2.62 -12.55 5.14
N GLU A 109 -3.82 -13.07 4.91
CA GLU A 109 -4.88 -12.40 4.16
C GLU A 109 -5.28 -11.09 4.83
N THR A 110 -5.44 -11.11 6.14
CA THR A 110 -5.77 -9.91 6.92
C THR A 110 -4.65 -8.88 6.87
N ALA A 111 -3.39 -9.29 6.99
CA ALA A 111 -2.25 -8.37 6.92
C ALA A 111 -2.11 -7.74 5.52
N GLU A 112 -2.31 -8.51 4.47
CA GLU A 112 -2.33 -8.07 3.07
C GLU A 112 -3.47 -7.07 2.83
N LEU A 113 -4.68 -7.39 3.31
CA LEU A 113 -5.84 -6.50 3.20
C LEU A 113 -5.62 -5.15 3.91
N ILE A 114 -5.02 -5.14 5.11
CA ILE A 114 -4.73 -3.89 5.84
C ILE A 114 -3.86 -2.95 5.00
N LYS A 115 -2.89 -3.48 4.23
CA LYS A 115 -2.07 -2.65 3.34
C LYS A 115 -2.92 -1.95 2.29
N TYR A 116 -3.81 -2.68 1.62
CA TYR A 116 -4.70 -2.10 0.61
C TYR A 116 -5.71 -1.11 1.21
N MET A 117 -6.32 -1.46 2.35
CA MET A 117 -7.24 -0.55 3.05
C MET A 117 -6.58 0.82 3.28
N ASN A 118 -5.33 0.83 3.75
CA ASN A 118 -4.61 2.06 4.03
C ASN A 118 -4.36 2.88 2.75
N ASN A 119 -3.77 2.25 1.73
CA ASN A 119 -3.37 2.95 0.52
C ASN A 119 -4.57 3.39 -0.33
N CYS A 120 -5.58 2.53 -0.48
CA CYS A 120 -6.79 2.86 -1.22
C CYS A 120 -7.65 3.91 -0.50
N PHE A 121 -7.70 3.90 0.83
CA PHE A 121 -8.34 4.97 1.60
C PHE A 121 -7.70 6.33 1.34
N PHE A 122 -6.37 6.42 1.37
CA PHE A 122 -5.68 7.67 1.08
C PHE A 122 -5.83 8.09 -0.38
N ALA A 123 -5.80 7.17 -1.32
CA ALA A 123 -6.07 7.46 -2.73
C ALA A 123 -7.49 8.04 -2.91
N THR A 124 -8.49 7.43 -2.29
CA THR A 124 -9.88 7.92 -2.31
C THR A 124 -9.99 9.31 -1.68
N LYS A 125 -9.33 9.54 -0.54
CA LYS A 125 -9.30 10.84 0.12
C LYS A 125 -8.69 11.93 -0.77
N VAL A 126 -7.61 11.62 -1.48
CA VAL A 126 -7.01 12.57 -2.44
C VAL A 126 -7.97 12.88 -3.57
N SER A 127 -8.62 11.88 -4.18
CA SER A 127 -9.62 12.09 -5.24
C SER A 127 -10.79 12.95 -4.76
N PHE A 128 -11.35 12.64 -3.59
CA PHE A 128 -12.43 13.44 -2.98
C PHE A 128 -12.02 14.90 -2.80
N LEU A 129 -10.83 15.17 -2.27
CA LEU A 129 -10.37 16.54 -2.04
C LEU A 129 -10.09 17.28 -3.36
N ASN A 130 -9.68 16.59 -4.41
CA ASN A 130 -9.56 17.20 -5.74
C ASN A 130 -10.93 17.63 -6.29
N GLU A 131 -11.97 16.81 -6.14
CA GLU A 131 -13.35 17.19 -6.51
C GLU A 131 -13.83 18.41 -5.70
N MET A 132 -13.61 18.42 -4.39
CA MET A 132 -13.96 19.57 -3.54
C MET A 132 -13.19 20.84 -3.93
N LYS A 133 -11.91 20.70 -4.34
CA LYS A 133 -11.13 21.81 -4.86
C LYS A 133 -11.71 22.38 -6.16
N MET A 134 -12.14 21.50 -7.07
CA MET A 134 -12.81 21.93 -8.31
C MET A 134 -14.07 22.75 -8.04
N ILE A 135 -14.88 22.33 -7.06
CA ILE A 135 -16.07 23.07 -6.61
C ILE A 135 -15.65 24.41 -6.00
N ALA A 136 -14.67 24.42 -5.10
CA ALA A 136 -14.18 25.62 -4.44
C ALA A 136 -13.73 26.68 -5.47
N ASP A 137 -13.01 26.25 -6.52
CA ASP A 137 -12.56 27.12 -7.60
C ASP A 137 -13.74 27.72 -8.40
N LYS A 138 -14.76 26.92 -8.68
CA LYS A 138 -15.97 27.40 -9.39
C LYS A 138 -16.82 28.37 -8.58
N CYS A 139 -16.84 28.18 -7.26
CA CYS A 139 -17.59 29.04 -6.33
C CYS A 139 -16.77 30.22 -5.78
N ASN A 140 -15.50 30.39 -6.18
CA ASN A 140 -14.57 31.36 -5.63
C ASN A 140 -14.40 31.23 -4.10
N ALA A 141 -14.49 30.00 -3.53
CA ALA A 141 -14.31 29.75 -2.14
C ALA A 141 -12.81 29.77 -1.76
N ASN A 142 -12.51 30.25 -0.55
CA ASN A 142 -11.13 30.22 -0.04
C ASN A 142 -10.76 28.80 0.37
N TRP A 143 -9.96 28.13 -0.47
CA TRP A 143 -9.56 26.74 -0.25
C TRP A 143 -8.79 26.52 1.05
N SER A 144 -7.86 27.42 1.40
CA SER A 144 -7.06 27.30 2.61
C SER A 144 -7.93 27.35 3.86
N THR A 145 -8.89 28.28 3.90
CA THR A 145 -9.85 28.40 5.01
C THR A 145 -10.80 27.20 5.05
N ALA A 146 -11.22 26.70 3.89
CA ALA A 146 -12.08 25.52 3.81
C ALA A 146 -11.37 24.28 4.39
N ILE A 147 -10.11 24.04 4.02
CA ILE A 147 -9.32 22.93 4.56
C ILE A 147 -9.05 23.12 6.06
N GLU A 148 -8.72 24.32 6.51
CA GLU A 148 -8.52 24.59 7.94
C GLU A 148 -9.79 24.25 8.73
N GLY A 149 -10.95 24.72 8.30
CA GLY A 149 -12.23 24.41 8.94
C GLY A 149 -12.55 22.91 8.90
N PHE A 150 -12.32 22.27 7.76
CA PHE A 150 -12.57 20.83 7.58
C PHE A 150 -11.78 19.96 8.55
N VAL A 151 -10.47 20.21 8.74
CA VAL A 151 -9.62 19.40 9.61
C VAL A 151 -9.78 19.70 11.10
N ARG A 152 -10.50 20.77 11.49
CA ARG A 152 -10.86 21.01 12.90
C ARG A 152 -11.76 19.93 13.48
N ASP A 153 -12.48 19.21 12.64
CA ASP A 153 -13.07 17.93 13.06
C ASP A 153 -11.97 16.88 13.16
N GLY A 154 -11.56 16.54 14.38
CA GLY A 154 -10.46 15.59 14.65
C GLY A 154 -10.64 14.19 14.04
N ARG A 155 -11.83 13.84 13.58
CA ARG A 155 -12.12 12.58 12.88
C ARG A 155 -11.54 12.54 11.46
N ILE A 156 -11.27 13.70 10.85
CA ILE A 156 -10.78 13.80 9.46
C ILE A 156 -9.31 13.41 9.34
N GLY A 157 -8.47 13.81 10.30
CA GLY A 157 -7.03 13.63 10.28
C GLY A 157 -6.32 14.52 9.26
N HIS A 158 -5.04 14.82 9.52
CA HIS A 158 -4.27 15.84 8.80
C HIS A 158 -3.47 15.33 7.58
N SER A 159 -3.48 14.04 7.29
CA SER A 159 -2.72 13.50 6.16
C SER A 159 -3.47 13.60 4.83
N HIS A 160 -2.73 13.78 3.72
CA HIS A 160 -3.24 13.74 2.34
C HIS A 160 -4.34 14.80 2.05
N LEU A 161 -4.16 16.02 2.53
CA LEU A 161 -5.12 17.13 2.38
C LEU A 161 -4.74 18.12 1.27
N SER A 162 -3.47 18.14 0.85
CA SER A 162 -2.97 19.16 -0.08
C SER A 162 -3.50 18.96 -1.48
N VAL A 163 -4.10 20.00 -2.05
CA VAL A 163 -4.49 20.12 -3.45
C VAL A 163 -4.05 21.50 -3.95
N PRO A 164 -3.09 21.59 -4.88
CA PRO A 164 -2.30 20.50 -5.46
C PRO A 164 -1.47 19.75 -4.41
N GLY A 165 -1.06 18.53 -4.76
CA GLY A 165 -0.25 17.65 -3.90
C GLY A 165 1.16 18.19 -3.62
N PRO A 166 1.95 17.47 -2.78
CA PRO A 166 3.31 17.89 -2.43
C PRO A 166 4.29 17.92 -3.62
N ASP A 167 3.92 17.33 -4.75
CA ASP A 167 4.65 17.38 -6.01
C ASP A 167 4.20 18.53 -6.93
N GLY A 168 3.29 19.39 -6.45
CA GLY A 168 2.71 20.51 -7.20
C GLY A 168 1.61 20.11 -8.19
N LYS A 169 1.18 18.85 -8.21
CA LYS A 169 0.21 18.32 -9.16
C LYS A 169 -1.12 17.96 -8.49
N TYR A 170 -2.17 17.89 -9.28
CA TYR A 170 -3.46 17.38 -8.85
C TYR A 170 -3.45 15.85 -8.81
N GLY A 171 -4.38 15.25 -8.05
CA GLY A 171 -4.51 13.81 -7.93
C GLY A 171 -3.34 13.14 -7.19
N PHE A 172 -3.27 11.83 -7.33
CA PHE A 172 -2.18 11.01 -6.79
C PHE A 172 -1.38 10.35 -7.91
N GLY A 173 -0.06 10.35 -7.76
CA GLY A 173 0.93 9.75 -8.66
C GLY A 173 1.92 8.89 -7.91
N GLY A 174 3.13 8.76 -8.45
CA GLY A 174 4.17 7.90 -7.91
C GLY A 174 3.87 6.42 -8.09
N SER A 175 4.56 5.56 -7.34
CA SER A 175 4.48 4.11 -7.57
C SER A 175 3.44 3.38 -6.72
N CYS A 176 2.95 3.96 -5.61
CA CYS A 176 2.16 3.21 -4.62
C CYS A 176 0.66 3.29 -4.89
N PHE A 177 0.07 4.49 -4.80
CA PHE A 177 -1.39 4.63 -4.89
C PHE A 177 -1.97 4.20 -6.24
N PRO A 178 -1.42 4.62 -7.41
CA PRO A 178 -1.94 4.15 -8.69
C PRO A 178 -1.89 2.64 -8.85
N LYS A 179 -0.79 2.03 -8.42
CA LYS A 179 -0.60 0.59 -8.49
C LYS A 179 -1.57 -0.16 -7.56
N ASP A 180 -1.68 0.27 -6.30
CA ASP A 180 -2.44 -0.46 -5.30
C ASP A 180 -3.95 -0.35 -5.54
N ILE A 181 -4.45 0.81 -5.98
CA ILE A 181 -5.89 0.97 -6.31
C ILE A 181 -6.27 0.10 -7.52
N GLN A 182 -5.45 0.08 -8.57
CA GLN A 182 -5.69 -0.76 -9.74
C GLN A 182 -5.62 -2.25 -9.40
N ALA A 183 -4.61 -2.66 -8.61
CA ALA A 183 -4.47 -4.04 -8.18
C ALA A 183 -5.66 -4.54 -7.35
N LEU A 184 -6.20 -3.68 -6.47
CA LEU A 184 -7.37 -4.05 -5.67
C LEU A 184 -8.66 -4.09 -6.51
N ILE A 185 -8.82 -3.20 -7.48
CA ILE A 185 -9.94 -3.24 -8.43
C ILE A 185 -9.86 -4.52 -9.26
N SER A 186 -8.71 -4.84 -9.87
CA SER A 186 -8.50 -6.07 -10.64
C SER A 186 -8.75 -7.33 -9.79
N PHE A 187 -8.22 -7.37 -8.58
CA PHE A 187 -8.43 -8.48 -7.66
C PHE A 187 -9.90 -8.65 -7.26
N SER A 188 -10.66 -7.56 -7.15
CA SER A 188 -12.09 -7.66 -6.83
C SER A 188 -12.90 -8.30 -7.96
N GLU A 189 -12.49 -8.12 -9.22
CA GLU A 189 -13.11 -8.77 -10.37
C GLU A 189 -12.93 -10.29 -10.33
N GLU A 190 -11.76 -10.78 -9.85
CA GLU A 190 -11.52 -12.21 -9.63
C GLU A 190 -12.44 -12.82 -8.54
N LEU A 191 -12.96 -11.96 -7.65
CA LEU A 191 -13.87 -12.32 -6.56
C LEU A 191 -15.35 -12.05 -6.89
N ASP A 192 -15.67 -11.68 -8.14
CA ASP A 192 -17.03 -11.26 -8.57
C ASP A 192 -17.57 -10.08 -7.75
N LEU A 193 -16.69 -9.16 -7.31
CA LEU A 193 -17.04 -7.98 -6.55
C LEU A 193 -16.88 -6.71 -7.38
N ASN A 194 -17.84 -5.79 -7.26
CA ASN A 194 -17.74 -4.44 -7.83
C ASN A 194 -17.41 -3.42 -6.74
N LEU A 195 -16.38 -2.59 -6.97
CA LEU A 195 -15.91 -1.57 -6.03
C LEU A 195 -16.16 -0.15 -6.56
N PRO A 196 -17.41 0.34 -6.63
CA PRO A 196 -17.74 1.61 -7.28
C PRO A 196 -17.05 2.82 -6.63
N THR A 197 -16.81 2.80 -5.32
CA THR A 197 -16.09 3.87 -4.62
C THR A 197 -14.64 3.98 -5.09
N LEU A 198 -13.93 2.85 -5.20
CA LEU A 198 -12.54 2.86 -5.67
C LEU A 198 -12.46 3.14 -7.16
N GLN A 199 -13.39 2.60 -7.94
CA GLN A 199 -13.49 2.89 -9.37
C GLN A 199 -13.75 4.40 -9.60
N GLY A 200 -14.63 5.02 -8.81
CA GLY A 200 -14.87 6.46 -8.84
C GLY A 200 -13.61 7.26 -8.50
N ALA A 201 -12.92 6.89 -7.41
CA ALA A 201 -11.67 7.55 -7.02
C ALA A 201 -10.58 7.43 -8.11
N TRP A 202 -10.47 6.26 -8.74
CA TRP A 202 -9.55 6.06 -9.86
C TRP A 202 -9.92 6.91 -11.08
N ASN A 203 -11.20 6.94 -11.46
CA ASN A 203 -11.68 7.76 -12.58
C ASN A 203 -11.42 9.26 -12.34
N THR A 204 -11.68 9.75 -11.12
CA THR A 204 -11.33 11.13 -10.74
C THR A 204 -9.84 11.40 -10.91
N ASN A 205 -8.99 10.46 -10.47
CA ASN A 205 -7.55 10.62 -10.64
C ASN A 205 -7.13 10.71 -12.13
N LEU A 206 -7.72 9.92 -12.99
CA LEU A 206 -7.45 9.98 -14.43
C LEU A 206 -7.84 11.33 -15.06
N ILE A 207 -8.91 11.97 -14.53
CA ILE A 207 -9.37 13.30 -15.00
C ILE A 207 -8.40 14.40 -14.53
N VAL A 208 -8.02 14.40 -13.24
CA VAL A 208 -7.23 15.49 -12.66
C VAL A 208 -5.72 15.33 -12.87
N ARG A 209 -5.25 14.13 -13.25
CA ARG A 209 -3.83 13.81 -13.53
C ARG A 209 -3.68 13.07 -14.86
N PRO A 210 -4.00 13.72 -15.97
CA PRO A 210 -4.02 13.08 -17.31
C PRO A 210 -2.64 12.64 -17.80
N GLU A 211 -1.55 13.18 -17.24
CA GLU A 211 -0.19 12.82 -17.60
C GLU A 211 0.25 11.43 -17.15
N LYS A 212 -0.51 10.79 -16.25
CA LYS A 212 -0.30 9.39 -15.78
C LYS A 212 1.17 9.05 -15.51
N ASP A 213 1.84 9.91 -14.76
CA ASP A 213 3.29 9.85 -14.53
C ASP A 213 3.80 8.52 -13.93
N TRP A 214 2.92 7.74 -13.29
CA TRP A 214 3.23 6.38 -12.82
C TRP A 214 3.54 5.41 -13.96
N GLU A 215 3.00 5.61 -15.16
CA GLU A 215 3.29 4.76 -16.34
C GLU A 215 4.75 4.86 -16.79
N LYS A 216 5.48 5.89 -16.37
CA LYS A 216 6.91 6.08 -16.64
C LYS A 216 7.82 5.38 -15.60
N LEU A 217 7.23 4.84 -14.53
CA LEU A 217 7.95 4.20 -13.43
C LEU A 217 8.06 2.69 -13.66
N GLU A 218 8.73 2.30 -14.76
CA GLU A 218 8.95 0.90 -15.10
C GLU A 218 9.73 0.14 -14.00
N GLY A 219 9.32 -1.09 -13.73
CA GLY A 219 9.86 -1.94 -12.68
C GLY A 219 9.47 -1.54 -11.24
N ARG A 220 8.78 -0.40 -11.07
CA ARG A 220 8.28 0.09 -9.77
C ARG A 220 6.76 0.16 -9.73
N ALA A 221 6.14 0.93 -10.60
CA ALA A 221 4.69 1.05 -10.70
C ALA A 221 4.10 0.09 -11.74
N ILE A 222 4.77 -0.06 -12.87
CA ILE A 222 4.36 -0.95 -13.96
C ILE A 222 5.49 -1.92 -14.32
N VAL A 223 5.14 -3.03 -14.96
CA VAL A 223 6.10 -3.98 -15.56
C VAL A 223 6.84 -3.28 -16.71
N LYS A 224 8.14 -3.54 -16.85
CA LYS A 224 8.88 -3.09 -18.04
C LYS A 224 8.20 -3.63 -19.30
N LYS A 225 7.93 -2.74 -20.25
CA LYS A 225 7.55 -3.15 -21.60
C LYS A 225 8.78 -3.84 -22.22
N ILE A 226 8.61 -5.10 -22.59
CA ILE A 226 9.61 -5.88 -23.34
C ILE A 226 9.56 -5.42 -24.80
#